data_3939c70277f38224e4de8592534152a4
#
_entry.id   3939c70277f38224e4de8592534152a4
#
_cell.length_a   1.000
_cell.length_b   1.000
_cell.length_c   1.000
_cell.angle_alpha   90.00
_cell.angle_beta   90.00
_cell.angle_gamma   90.00
#
_symmetry.space_group_name_H-M   'P 1'
#
loop_
_entity.id
_entity.type
_entity.pdbx_description
1 polymer ?
#
loop_
_entity_poly.entity_id
_entity_poly.type
_entity_poly.pdbx_seq_one_letter_code
_entity_poly.pdbx_strand_id
1 'polypeptide(L)'
;MVYGFKGKNGSGKTMLMRAISGLIKVKGEIEIDGKILGKDFTFPPSIGILIENPSFVAEYTGLKNLEMLACIKNKIEIEDIRHAMEQVGLDPDDKRTYKKYSLGMKQKLGIAAAFMEKPDIIILDEPINALDEVGAKQVHKILEEQKKRGALIIIACHDKEELEMLSDEIIEIYEGRIVAGEKE
;
A
#
# COMPACT_ATOMS: atom_id res chain seq x y z
N MET A 1 12.84 5.11 -0.49
CA MET A 1 12.35 6.52 -0.51
C MET A 1 10.84 6.52 -0.41
N VAL A 2 10.25 7.45 0.35
CA VAL A 2 8.79 7.54 0.57
C VAL A 2 8.28 8.86 0.00
N TYR A 3 7.37 8.79 -0.97
CA TYR A 3 6.66 9.94 -1.52
C TYR A 3 5.26 10.05 -0.93
N GLY A 4 4.94 11.20 -0.35
CA GLY A 4 3.64 11.53 0.19
C GLY A 4 2.78 12.30 -0.81
N PHE A 5 1.59 11.80 -1.15
CA PHE A 5 0.63 12.55 -1.96
C PHE A 5 -0.32 13.33 -1.06
N LYS A 6 -0.20 14.65 -1.10
CA LYS A 6 -1.05 15.60 -0.36
C LYS A 6 -2.13 16.17 -1.27
N GLY A 7 -3.33 16.33 -0.74
CA GLY A 7 -4.44 16.99 -1.45
C GLY A 7 -5.78 16.65 -0.82
N LYS A 8 -6.77 17.51 -1.07
CA LYS A 8 -8.16 17.31 -0.59
C LYS A 8 -8.78 16.06 -1.19
N ASN A 9 -9.86 15.57 -0.60
CA ASN A 9 -10.66 14.50 -1.20
C ASN A 9 -11.14 14.93 -2.59
N GLY A 10 -11.01 14.02 -3.58
CA GLY A 10 -11.33 14.32 -4.98
C GLY A 10 -10.21 15.05 -5.75
N SER A 11 -9.06 15.36 -5.15
CA SER A 11 -7.95 16.03 -5.86
C SER A 11 -7.26 15.18 -6.92
N GLY A 12 -7.47 13.85 -6.92
CA GLY A 12 -6.91 12.93 -7.90
C GLY A 12 -5.81 11.99 -7.38
N LYS A 13 -5.48 12.00 -6.06
CA LYS A 13 -4.46 11.13 -5.45
C LYS A 13 -4.66 9.65 -5.80
N THR A 14 -5.84 9.11 -5.47
CA THR A 14 -6.20 7.71 -5.74
C THR A 14 -6.17 7.40 -7.25
N MET A 15 -6.58 8.33 -8.10
CA MET A 15 -6.52 8.15 -9.55
C MET A 15 -5.08 8.06 -10.05
N LEU A 16 -4.17 8.88 -9.52
CA LEU A 16 -2.75 8.82 -9.85
C LEU A 16 -2.13 7.50 -9.37
N MET A 17 -2.45 7.05 -8.16
CA MET A 17 -2.03 5.75 -7.64
C MET A 17 -2.52 4.58 -8.50
N ARG A 18 -3.79 4.61 -8.93
CA ARG A 18 -4.35 3.62 -9.86
C ARG A 18 -3.66 3.65 -11.22
N ALA A 19 -3.27 4.82 -11.70
CA ALA A 19 -2.52 4.96 -12.95
C ALA A 19 -1.13 4.32 -12.85
N ILE A 20 -0.37 4.67 -11.80
CA ILE A 20 0.99 4.14 -11.57
C ILE A 20 0.95 2.60 -11.36
N SER A 21 -0.07 2.08 -10.71
CA SER A 21 -0.23 0.64 -10.50
C SER A 21 -0.75 -0.14 -11.73
N GLY A 22 -1.10 0.55 -12.82
CA GLY A 22 -1.63 -0.09 -14.03
C GLY A 22 -3.11 -0.49 -13.97
N LEU A 23 -3.82 -0.07 -12.92
CA LEU A 23 -5.26 -0.40 -12.74
C LEU A 23 -6.17 0.40 -13.68
N ILE A 24 -5.69 1.50 -14.24
CA ILE A 24 -6.42 2.30 -15.23
C ILE A 24 -5.49 2.68 -16.39
N LYS A 25 -6.09 2.81 -17.58
CA LYS A 25 -5.38 3.33 -18.76
C LYS A 25 -5.27 4.84 -18.68
N VAL A 26 -4.11 5.37 -19.08
CA VAL A 26 -3.84 6.81 -19.13
C VAL A 26 -3.58 7.30 -20.54
N LYS A 27 -3.73 8.61 -20.76
CA LYS A 27 -3.20 9.29 -21.94
C LYS A 27 -1.81 9.79 -21.57
N GLY A 28 -0.77 9.29 -22.23
CA GLY A 28 0.62 9.56 -21.91
C GLY A 28 1.36 8.28 -21.54
N GLU A 29 2.56 8.41 -21.04
CA GLU A 29 3.45 7.28 -20.71
C GLU A 29 3.80 7.30 -19.22
N ILE A 30 3.87 6.11 -18.62
CA ILE A 30 4.39 5.88 -17.27
C ILE A 30 5.59 4.96 -17.46
N GLU A 31 6.76 5.47 -17.12
CA GLU A 31 8.00 4.73 -17.18
C GLU A 31 8.42 4.26 -15.78
N ILE A 32 8.79 2.99 -15.67
CA ILE A 32 9.31 2.37 -14.46
C ILE A 32 10.57 1.59 -14.87
N ASP A 33 11.71 1.96 -14.33
CA ASP A 33 13.02 1.34 -14.62
C ASP A 33 13.32 1.23 -16.13
N GLY A 34 13.02 2.30 -16.88
CA GLY A 34 13.29 2.36 -18.34
C GLY A 34 12.29 1.59 -19.19
N LYS A 35 11.21 1.08 -18.62
CA LYS A 35 10.14 0.33 -19.31
C LYS A 35 8.80 1.04 -19.20
N ILE A 36 8.00 0.97 -20.24
CA ILE A 36 6.73 1.69 -20.34
C ILE A 36 5.57 0.78 -19.93
N LEU A 37 4.81 1.22 -18.91
CA LEU A 37 3.59 0.57 -18.46
C LEU A 37 2.53 0.55 -19.57
N GLY A 38 1.92 -0.59 -19.81
CA GLY A 38 0.94 -0.81 -20.87
C GLY A 38 1.55 -1.14 -22.24
N LYS A 39 2.90 -1.08 -22.37
CA LYS A 39 3.65 -1.47 -23.57
C LYS A 39 4.59 -2.63 -23.27
N ASP A 40 5.50 -2.47 -22.33
CA ASP A 40 6.50 -3.49 -21.96
C ASP A 40 5.97 -4.45 -20.92
N PHE A 41 5.05 -4.01 -20.08
CA PHE A 41 4.31 -4.83 -19.10
C PHE A 41 2.93 -4.22 -18.81
N THR A 42 1.97 -5.07 -18.46
CA THR A 42 0.59 -4.64 -18.13
C THR A 42 0.49 -4.08 -16.71
N PHE A 43 1.22 -4.68 -15.77
CA PHE A 43 1.33 -4.27 -14.37
C PHE A 43 2.79 -4.25 -13.96
N PRO A 44 3.21 -3.34 -13.08
CA PRO A 44 4.57 -3.37 -12.54
C PRO A 44 4.88 -4.75 -11.93
N PRO A 45 6.00 -5.39 -12.29
CA PRO A 45 6.25 -6.80 -11.93
C PRO A 45 6.47 -7.02 -10.44
N SER A 46 6.90 -5.99 -9.74
CA SER A 46 7.19 -6.02 -8.30
C SER A 46 6.47 -4.87 -7.59
N ILE A 47 5.17 -5.04 -7.40
CA ILE A 47 4.30 -4.04 -6.77
C ILE A 47 3.41 -4.68 -5.71
N GLY A 48 3.26 -3.96 -4.59
CA GLY A 48 2.25 -4.20 -3.57
C GLY A 48 1.35 -2.98 -3.42
N ILE A 49 0.05 -3.18 -3.35
CA ILE A 49 -0.92 -2.08 -3.34
C ILE A 49 -1.96 -2.26 -2.24
N LEU A 50 -2.32 -1.15 -1.61
CA LEU A 50 -3.53 -0.99 -0.84
C LEU A 50 -4.19 0.31 -1.28
N ILE A 51 -5.18 0.22 -2.15
CA ILE A 51 -5.94 1.36 -2.67
C ILE A 51 -7.39 1.17 -2.28
N GLU A 52 -7.95 2.16 -1.60
CA GLU A 52 -9.29 2.11 -1.00
C GLU A 52 -9.42 1.00 0.07
N ASN A 53 -10.64 0.50 0.32
CA ASN A 53 -10.86 -0.52 1.33
C ASN A 53 -10.40 -1.89 0.85
N PRO A 54 -9.60 -2.61 1.63
CA PRO A 54 -9.20 -3.96 1.28
C PRO A 54 -10.41 -4.90 1.21
N SER A 55 -10.46 -5.72 0.16
CA SER A 55 -11.53 -6.69 -0.03
C SER A 55 -10.94 -8.09 -0.19
N PHE A 56 -11.31 -8.98 0.71
CA PHE A 56 -10.86 -10.38 0.75
C PHE A 56 -12.07 -11.32 0.79
N VAL A 57 -11.84 -12.62 0.66
CA VAL A 57 -12.90 -13.61 0.75
C VAL A 57 -13.47 -13.66 2.18
N ALA A 58 -14.73 -13.32 2.32
CA ALA A 58 -15.40 -13.08 3.60
C ALA A 58 -15.41 -14.31 4.52
N GLU A 59 -15.49 -15.49 3.97
CA GLU A 59 -15.61 -16.78 4.64
C GLU A 59 -14.26 -17.38 5.07
N TYR A 60 -13.14 -16.83 4.58
CA TYR A 60 -11.80 -17.30 4.93
C TYR A 60 -11.21 -16.51 6.11
N THR A 61 -10.25 -17.12 6.80
CA THR A 61 -9.44 -16.45 7.81
C THR A 61 -8.50 -15.43 7.15
N GLY A 62 -7.88 -14.55 7.93
CA GLY A 62 -6.87 -13.63 7.40
C GLY A 62 -5.70 -14.36 6.75
N LEU A 63 -5.13 -15.36 7.46
CA LEU A 63 -4.05 -16.19 6.94
C LEU A 63 -4.43 -16.85 5.61
N LYS A 64 -5.61 -17.49 5.54
CA LYS A 64 -6.06 -18.16 4.32
C LYS A 64 -6.21 -17.21 3.13
N ASN A 65 -6.67 -16.00 3.36
CA ASN A 65 -6.74 -14.98 2.32
C ASN A 65 -5.36 -14.59 1.78
N LEU A 66 -4.37 -14.39 2.66
CA LEU A 66 -3.01 -14.06 2.25
C LEU A 66 -2.31 -15.24 1.55
N GLU A 67 -2.51 -16.47 2.01
CA GLU A 67 -2.03 -17.68 1.30
C GLU A 67 -2.53 -17.73 -0.15
N MET A 68 -3.83 -17.47 -0.36
CA MET A 68 -4.39 -17.46 -1.72
C MET A 68 -3.74 -16.40 -2.61
N LEU A 69 -3.46 -15.22 -2.07
CA LEU A 69 -2.74 -14.17 -2.82
C LEU A 69 -1.30 -14.59 -3.12
N ALA A 70 -0.59 -15.14 -2.15
CA ALA A 70 0.79 -15.59 -2.31
C ALA A 70 0.91 -16.69 -3.37
N CYS A 71 -0.07 -17.60 -3.48
CA CYS A 71 -0.11 -18.65 -4.49
C CYS A 71 -0.14 -18.12 -5.93
N ILE A 72 -0.56 -16.87 -6.18
CA ILE A 72 -0.62 -16.31 -7.54
C ILE A 72 0.79 -16.17 -8.12
N LYS A 73 1.74 -15.71 -7.33
CA LYS A 73 3.14 -15.51 -7.76
C LYS A 73 4.08 -16.60 -7.24
N ASN A 74 3.67 -17.32 -6.20
CA ASN A 74 4.42 -18.39 -5.54
C ASN A 74 5.88 -17.99 -5.19
N LYS A 75 6.06 -16.80 -4.58
CA LYS A 75 7.36 -16.21 -4.29
C LYS A 75 7.77 -16.31 -2.83
N ILE A 76 6.82 -16.57 -1.95
CA ILE A 76 7.02 -16.57 -0.49
C ILE A 76 6.39 -17.82 0.12
N GLU A 77 6.94 -18.22 1.26
CA GLU A 77 6.46 -19.35 2.04
C GLU A 77 5.44 -18.90 3.12
N ILE A 78 4.79 -19.87 3.76
CA ILE A 78 3.77 -19.61 4.79
C ILE A 78 4.34 -18.81 5.98
N GLU A 79 5.60 -19.00 6.30
CA GLU A 79 6.31 -18.32 7.38
C GLU A 79 6.45 -16.81 7.10
N ASP A 80 6.71 -16.42 5.85
CA ASP A 80 6.76 -15.00 5.45
C ASP A 80 5.38 -14.35 5.59
N ILE A 81 4.32 -15.06 5.25
CA ILE A 81 2.93 -14.59 5.39
C ILE A 81 2.59 -14.39 6.87
N ARG A 82 2.89 -15.38 7.71
CA ARG A 82 2.69 -15.31 9.16
C ARG A 82 3.43 -14.12 9.75
N HIS A 83 4.70 -13.96 9.39
CA HIS A 83 5.52 -12.84 9.83
C HIS A 83 4.91 -11.48 9.42
N ALA A 84 4.44 -11.34 8.19
CA ALA A 84 3.79 -10.12 7.73
C ALA A 84 2.51 -9.80 8.53
N MET A 85 1.73 -10.82 8.91
CA MET A 85 0.56 -10.64 9.79
C MET A 85 0.97 -10.17 11.19
N GLU A 86 1.99 -10.77 11.77
CA GLU A 86 2.52 -10.40 13.09
C GLU A 86 3.06 -8.95 13.09
N GLN A 87 3.74 -8.53 12.04
CA GLN A 87 4.26 -7.16 11.90
C GLN A 87 3.15 -6.10 11.96
N VAL A 88 1.96 -6.38 11.40
CA VAL A 88 0.81 -5.48 11.50
C VAL A 88 -0.02 -5.71 12.78
N GLY A 89 0.41 -6.61 13.66
CA GLY A 89 -0.28 -6.93 14.92
C GLY A 89 -1.56 -7.74 14.72
N LEU A 90 -1.60 -8.60 13.71
CA LEU A 90 -2.62 -9.64 13.55
C LEU A 90 -2.06 -11.00 13.99
N ASP A 91 -2.88 -11.76 14.71
CA ASP A 91 -2.57 -13.15 15.04
C ASP A 91 -2.81 -14.05 13.82
N PRO A 92 -1.77 -14.73 13.28
CA PRO A 92 -1.93 -15.65 12.15
C PRO A 92 -2.83 -16.85 12.46
N ASP A 93 -2.94 -17.21 13.74
CA ASP A 93 -3.75 -18.36 14.19
C ASP A 93 -5.20 -17.99 14.54
N ASP A 94 -5.59 -16.72 14.37
CA ASP A 94 -6.96 -16.27 14.56
C ASP A 94 -7.92 -17.03 13.65
N LYS A 95 -8.83 -17.79 14.24
CA LYS A 95 -9.83 -18.60 13.54
C LYS A 95 -11.03 -17.81 13.03
N ARG A 96 -11.14 -16.52 13.37
CA ARG A 96 -12.20 -15.68 12.84
C ARG A 96 -12.09 -15.51 11.35
N THR A 97 -13.22 -15.54 10.67
CA THR A 97 -13.29 -15.25 9.24
C THR A 97 -13.21 -13.75 9.00
N TYR A 98 -12.75 -13.33 7.82
CA TYR A 98 -12.57 -11.93 7.44
C TYR A 98 -13.83 -11.07 7.64
N LYS A 99 -15.03 -11.63 7.42
CA LYS A 99 -16.31 -10.92 7.68
C LYS A 99 -16.48 -10.50 9.14
N LYS A 100 -15.80 -11.16 10.08
CA LYS A 100 -15.82 -10.85 11.53
C LYS A 100 -14.70 -9.90 11.96
N TYR A 101 -13.81 -9.50 11.04
CA TYR A 101 -12.73 -8.56 11.32
C TYR A 101 -13.32 -7.15 11.54
N SER A 102 -12.76 -6.44 12.52
CA SER A 102 -13.00 -5.00 12.67
C SER A 102 -12.44 -4.24 11.46
N LEU A 103 -12.82 -2.99 11.29
CA LEU A 103 -12.30 -2.15 10.22
C LEU A 103 -10.77 -2.04 10.29
N GLY A 104 -10.22 -1.81 11.49
CA GLY A 104 -8.78 -1.77 11.71
C GLY A 104 -8.07 -3.10 11.40
N MET A 105 -8.68 -4.25 11.74
CA MET A 105 -8.13 -5.56 11.38
C MET A 105 -8.13 -5.79 9.86
N LYS A 106 -9.17 -5.35 9.17
CA LYS A 106 -9.24 -5.39 7.70
C LYS A 106 -8.14 -4.54 7.06
N GLN A 107 -7.95 -3.34 7.59
CA GLN A 107 -6.89 -2.42 7.15
C GLN A 107 -5.51 -3.06 7.34
N LYS A 108 -5.24 -3.60 8.53
CA LYS A 108 -3.99 -4.31 8.85
C LYS A 108 -3.73 -5.48 7.88
N LEU A 109 -4.76 -6.27 7.55
CA LEU A 109 -4.62 -7.37 6.59
C LEU A 109 -4.29 -6.86 5.18
N GLY A 110 -4.90 -5.75 4.76
CA GLY A 110 -4.59 -5.11 3.47
C GLY A 110 -3.15 -4.61 3.40
N ILE A 111 -2.65 -4.02 4.48
CA ILE A 111 -1.26 -3.58 4.58
C ILE A 111 -0.32 -4.79 4.52
N ALA A 112 -0.60 -5.87 5.28
CA ALA A 112 0.20 -7.10 5.23
C ALA A 112 0.27 -7.65 3.80
N ALA A 113 -0.84 -7.72 3.08
CA ALA A 113 -0.89 -8.16 1.69
C ALA A 113 0.00 -7.30 0.77
N ALA A 114 0.05 -5.97 1.01
CA ALA A 114 0.81 -5.07 0.18
C ALA A 114 2.33 -5.24 0.30
N PHE A 115 2.86 -5.68 1.45
CA PHE A 115 4.31 -5.79 1.63
C PHE A 115 4.86 -7.22 1.84
N MET A 116 4.01 -8.24 2.07
CA MET A 116 4.43 -9.60 2.41
C MET A 116 5.41 -10.23 1.39
N GLU A 117 5.25 -9.92 0.11
CA GLU A 117 6.13 -10.39 -0.97
C GLU A 117 7.40 -9.53 -1.16
N LYS A 118 7.63 -8.56 -0.27
CA LYS A 118 8.77 -7.62 -0.34
C LYS A 118 8.89 -6.93 -1.70
N PRO A 119 7.83 -6.30 -2.24
CA PRO A 119 7.86 -5.70 -3.57
C PRO A 119 8.77 -4.46 -3.62
N ASP A 120 9.24 -4.12 -4.83
CA ASP A 120 10.11 -2.94 -5.05
C ASP A 120 9.32 -1.63 -5.01
N ILE A 121 8.01 -1.69 -5.34
CA ILE A 121 7.09 -0.56 -5.29
C ILE A 121 5.95 -0.90 -4.33
N ILE A 122 5.66 0.00 -3.40
CA ILE A 122 4.55 -0.11 -2.45
C ILE A 122 3.66 1.13 -2.57
N ILE A 123 2.37 0.95 -2.81
CA ILE A 123 1.40 2.05 -2.91
C ILE A 123 0.32 1.85 -1.86
N LEU A 124 0.17 2.82 -0.97
CA LEU A 124 -0.80 2.77 0.14
C LEU A 124 -1.67 4.02 0.16
N ASP A 125 -2.96 3.85 -0.04
CA ASP A 125 -3.95 4.93 0.08
C ASP A 125 -4.57 4.90 1.49
N GLU A 126 -4.39 5.96 2.28
CA GLU A 126 -4.87 6.11 3.65
C GLU A 126 -4.50 4.91 4.58
N PRO A 127 -3.20 4.52 4.67
CA PRO A 127 -2.83 3.26 5.34
C PRO A 127 -3.12 3.23 6.83
N ILE A 128 -3.11 4.39 7.51
CA ILE A 128 -3.33 4.49 8.95
C ILE A 128 -4.77 4.83 9.32
N ASN A 129 -5.62 5.07 8.33
CA ASN A 129 -7.05 5.28 8.59
C ASN A 129 -7.66 4.05 9.28
N ALA A 130 -8.49 4.26 10.29
CA ALA A 130 -9.12 3.24 11.14
C ALA A 130 -8.16 2.43 12.04
N LEU A 131 -6.90 2.82 12.18
CA LEU A 131 -5.96 2.24 13.12
C LEU A 131 -5.91 3.04 14.43
N ASP A 132 -5.63 2.34 15.51
CA ASP A 132 -5.25 2.96 16.79
C ASP A 132 -3.77 3.40 16.76
N GLU A 133 -3.33 4.13 17.78
CA GLU A 133 -1.93 4.58 17.90
C GLU A 133 -0.90 3.44 17.80
N VAL A 134 -1.24 2.27 18.33
CA VAL A 134 -0.35 1.10 18.28
C VAL A 134 -0.24 0.60 16.85
N GLY A 135 -1.38 0.48 16.15
CA GLY A 135 -1.42 0.10 14.75
C GLY A 135 -0.70 1.09 13.83
N ALA A 136 -0.88 2.40 14.05
CA ALA A 136 -0.16 3.43 13.31
C ALA A 136 1.35 3.31 13.49
N LYS A 137 1.85 3.14 14.72
CA LYS A 137 3.29 2.92 15.01
C LYS A 137 3.83 1.65 14.34
N GLN A 138 3.04 0.58 14.27
CA GLN A 138 3.43 -0.64 13.55
C GLN A 138 3.60 -0.37 12.04
N VAL A 139 2.65 0.37 11.44
CA VAL A 139 2.75 0.76 10.01
C VAL A 139 3.98 1.63 9.77
N HIS A 140 4.24 2.64 10.61
CA HIS A 140 5.45 3.47 10.52
C HIS A 140 6.73 2.61 10.50
N LYS A 141 6.84 1.66 11.43
CA LYS A 141 7.99 0.74 11.50
C LYS A 141 8.14 -0.09 10.23
N ILE A 142 7.03 -0.62 9.69
CA ILE A 142 7.03 -1.38 8.44
C ILE A 142 7.51 -0.51 7.27
N LEU A 143 7.01 0.71 7.13
CA LEU A 143 7.43 1.62 6.07
C LEU A 143 8.92 1.94 6.14
N GLU A 144 9.46 2.18 7.35
CA GLU A 144 10.89 2.37 7.57
C GLU A 144 11.71 1.14 7.18
N GLU A 145 11.25 -0.06 7.53
CA GLU A 145 11.92 -1.31 7.15
C GLU A 145 11.92 -1.51 5.63
N GLN A 146 10.79 -1.27 4.97
CA GLN A 146 10.68 -1.37 3.51
C GLN A 146 11.53 -0.31 2.80
N LYS A 147 11.57 0.93 3.31
CA LYS A 147 12.45 2.00 2.84
C LYS A 147 13.92 1.61 2.95
N LYS A 148 14.36 1.08 4.10
CA LYS A 148 15.75 0.61 4.32
C LYS A 148 16.14 -0.52 3.36
N ARG A 149 15.19 -1.36 2.97
CA ARG A 149 15.38 -2.41 1.96
C ARG A 149 15.55 -1.84 0.55
N GLY A 150 15.24 -0.55 0.33
CA GLY A 150 15.34 0.12 -0.96
C GLY A 150 14.02 0.22 -1.72
N ALA A 151 12.89 -0.15 -1.13
CA ALA A 151 11.60 0.00 -1.80
C ALA A 151 11.25 1.47 -2.05
N LEU A 152 10.62 1.73 -3.20
CA LEU A 152 9.91 2.95 -3.50
C LEU A 152 8.53 2.86 -2.87
N ILE A 153 8.19 3.81 -2.01
CA ILE A 153 6.90 3.82 -1.32
C ILE A 153 6.14 5.08 -1.71
N ILE A 154 4.89 4.92 -2.09
CA ILE A 154 3.96 6.02 -2.36
C ILE A 154 2.80 5.91 -1.38
N ILE A 155 2.59 6.96 -0.60
CA ILE A 155 1.48 7.02 0.35
C ILE A 155 0.60 8.24 0.06
N ALA A 156 -0.70 8.09 0.26
CA ALA A 156 -1.61 9.22 0.37
C ALA A 156 -2.20 9.23 1.77
N CYS A 157 -2.24 10.40 2.39
CA CYS A 157 -2.89 10.63 3.65
C CYS A 157 -3.57 11.99 3.62
N HIS A 158 -4.72 12.12 4.28
CA HIS A 158 -5.40 13.40 4.40
C HIS A 158 -4.86 14.22 5.57
N ASP A 159 -4.29 13.58 6.58
CA ASP A 159 -3.64 14.24 7.70
C ASP A 159 -2.23 14.71 7.30
N LYS A 160 -2.00 16.02 7.46
CA LYS A 160 -0.75 16.64 7.04
C LYS A 160 0.42 16.23 7.94
N GLU A 161 0.21 16.18 9.26
CA GLU A 161 1.27 15.87 10.22
C GLU A 161 1.73 14.42 10.05
N GLU A 162 0.78 13.51 9.87
CA GLU A 162 1.08 12.09 9.59
C GLU A 162 1.84 11.93 8.26
N LEU A 163 1.42 12.65 7.21
CA LEU A 163 2.10 12.58 5.91
C LEU A 163 3.53 13.11 5.99
N GLU A 164 3.75 14.22 6.72
CA GLU A 164 5.09 14.79 6.95
C GLU A 164 5.99 13.84 7.75
N MET A 165 5.43 13.11 8.72
CA MET A 165 6.18 12.11 9.49
C MET A 165 6.57 10.87 8.66
N LEU A 166 5.76 10.49 7.68
CA LEU A 166 5.94 9.26 6.90
C LEU A 166 6.77 9.47 5.63
N SER A 167 6.85 10.71 5.11
CA SER A 167 7.35 10.97 3.75
C SER A 167 8.71 11.65 3.76
N ASP A 168 9.56 11.27 2.80
CA ASP A 168 10.80 11.99 2.50
C ASP A 168 10.55 13.20 1.60
N GLU A 169 9.53 13.10 0.74
CA GLU A 169 9.13 14.15 -0.19
C GLU A 169 7.62 14.17 -0.32
N ILE A 170 7.04 15.38 -0.33
CA ILE A 170 5.58 15.55 -0.46
C ILE A 170 5.27 16.18 -1.81
N ILE A 171 4.37 15.52 -2.55
CA ILE A 171 3.85 15.99 -3.83
C ILE A 171 2.41 16.44 -3.61
N GLU A 172 2.16 17.75 -3.79
CA GLU A 172 0.82 18.29 -3.65
C GLU A 172 0.02 18.14 -4.94
N ILE A 173 -1.21 17.62 -4.82
CA ILE A 173 -2.13 17.38 -5.93
C ILE A 173 -3.39 18.22 -5.70
N TYR A 174 -3.68 19.09 -6.66
CA TYR A 174 -4.85 19.95 -6.66
C TYR A 174 -5.58 19.85 -8.01
N GLU A 175 -6.87 19.51 -7.99
CA GLU A 175 -7.72 19.38 -9.19
C GLU A 175 -7.07 18.54 -10.32
N GLY A 176 -6.46 17.40 -9.96
CA GLY A 176 -5.82 16.49 -10.91
C GLY A 176 -4.49 16.97 -11.47
N ARG A 177 -3.89 18.01 -10.89
CA ARG A 177 -2.58 18.54 -11.29
C ARG A 177 -1.60 18.49 -10.12
N ILE A 178 -0.34 18.23 -10.42
CA ILE A 178 0.73 18.41 -9.45
C ILE A 178 0.96 19.92 -9.33
N VAL A 179 0.81 20.44 -8.12
CA VAL A 179 1.20 21.79 -7.78
C VAL A 179 2.67 21.74 -7.42
N ALA A 180 3.51 22.49 -8.12
CA ALA A 180 4.94 22.56 -7.82
C ALA A 180 5.10 22.96 -6.35
N GLY A 181 5.64 22.09 -5.52
CA GLY A 181 5.96 22.41 -4.14
C GLY A 181 6.97 23.54 -4.14
N GLU A 182 6.68 24.62 -3.42
CA GLU A 182 7.72 25.57 -3.04
C GLU A 182 8.71 24.76 -2.19
N LYS A 183 9.93 24.60 -2.71
CA LYS A 183 11.04 24.14 -1.88
C LYS A 183 11.33 25.31 -0.93
N GLU A 184 10.93 25.18 0.35
CA GLU A 184 11.52 25.97 1.41
C GLU A 184 12.97 25.53 1.68
#